data_5314e922af56acbb8aed9ad0ef8563a0
#
_entry.id   5314e922af56acbb8aed9ad0ef8563a0
#
_cell.length_a   1.000
_cell.length_b   1.000
_cell.length_c   1.000
_cell.angle_alpha   90.00
_cell.angle_beta   90.00
_cell.angle_gamma   90.00
#
_symmetry.space_group_name_H-M   'P 1'
#
loop_
_entity.id
_entity.type
_entity.pdbx_description
1 polymer ?
#
loop_
_entity_poly.entity_id
_entity_poly.type
_entity_poly.pdbx_seq_one_letter_code
_entity_poly.pdbx_strand_id
1 'polypeptide(L)'
;MADTKNMTAEAAETADGRKPLLSVKDLRKSFPIKKSLTGKVQQELIAVDNVSFDLYPGETLGIVGESGCGKTTLGRTILKLHPSNGGQIIYDGNDITSYSKTQMRSLRTEMQIIFQDPYSSLPPRATVGDILSEPVKVHKIVPPSQVKEYVIDLMEQCGLRDYYYERYPHEFSGGQRQRICIARALAVNPKLVVCDEPVSALDVSIQAQIINLLKKLQKERGLTYLFISHDLSVVKFISDKIGVMYLGNMVEFGAKKDIFSNPLHPYTRALFSAIPNPDPDKKMERIVLKGDIPSPANPPAGCRFHTRCPEACEQCGAEAPVYREAEPGHFVACHKV
;
A
#
# COMPACT_ATOMS: atom_id res chain seq x y z
N MET A 1 -16.74 2.19 40.79
CA MET A 1 -15.76 1.10 40.67
C MET A 1 -16.30 0.18 39.59
N ALA A 2 -15.81 0.29 38.39
CA ALA A 2 -16.11 -0.61 37.28
C ALA A 2 -14.77 -0.85 36.57
N ASP A 3 -14.34 -2.10 36.67
CA ASP A 3 -13.10 -2.64 36.09
C ASP A 3 -13.12 -2.51 34.57
N THR A 4 -12.26 -1.66 34.04
CA THR A 4 -11.86 -1.66 32.65
C THR A 4 -10.85 -2.80 32.42
N LYS A 5 -11.36 -3.99 32.07
CA LYS A 5 -10.52 -5.07 31.55
C LYS A 5 -9.88 -4.63 30.24
N ASN A 6 -8.57 -4.36 30.29
CA ASN A 6 -7.69 -4.30 29.14
C ASN A 6 -7.70 -5.68 28.45
N MET A 7 -8.48 -5.82 27.38
CA MET A 7 -8.32 -6.95 26.46
C MET A 7 -7.13 -6.65 25.55
N THR A 8 -5.96 -7.13 25.94
CA THR A 8 -4.82 -7.29 25.02
C THR A 8 -5.24 -8.30 23.95
N ALA A 9 -5.41 -7.83 22.72
CA ALA A 9 -5.59 -8.72 21.58
C ALA A 9 -4.27 -9.49 21.40
N GLU A 10 -4.28 -10.79 21.68
CA GLU A 10 -3.16 -11.67 21.38
C GLU A 10 -2.88 -11.61 19.87
N ALA A 11 -1.72 -11.06 19.52
CA ALA A 11 -1.22 -11.11 18.16
C ALA A 11 -0.92 -12.59 17.82
N ALA A 12 -1.53 -13.10 16.76
CA ALA A 12 -1.25 -14.44 16.27
C ALA A 12 0.24 -14.54 15.91
N GLU A 13 0.97 -15.39 16.63
CA GLU A 13 2.36 -15.73 16.27
C GLU A 13 2.33 -16.62 15.01
N THR A 14 3.19 -16.33 14.05
CA THR A 14 3.41 -17.25 12.92
C THR A 14 4.08 -18.53 13.39
N ALA A 15 4.06 -19.58 12.53
CA ALA A 15 4.83 -20.82 12.75
C ALA A 15 6.33 -20.55 13.02
N ASP A 16 6.84 -19.37 12.69
CA ASP A 16 8.22 -18.90 12.86
C ASP A 16 8.44 -18.03 14.12
N GLY A 17 7.40 -17.81 14.96
CA GLY A 17 7.49 -17.00 16.18
C GLY A 17 7.70 -15.49 15.95
N ARG A 18 7.64 -14.99 14.69
CA ARG A 18 7.79 -13.57 14.39
C ARG A 18 6.49 -12.80 14.65
N LYS A 19 6.60 -11.61 15.26
CA LYS A 19 5.45 -10.71 15.44
C LYS A 19 5.29 -9.79 14.23
N PRO A 20 4.06 -9.61 13.72
CA PRO A 20 3.82 -8.65 12.63
C PRO A 20 4.07 -7.21 13.11
N LEU A 21 4.68 -6.39 12.27
CA LEU A 21 4.78 -4.94 12.49
C LEU A 21 3.41 -4.27 12.26
N LEU A 22 2.69 -4.73 11.24
CA LEU A 22 1.35 -4.27 10.92
C LEU A 22 0.43 -5.47 10.72
N SER A 23 -0.67 -5.53 11.46
CA SER A 23 -1.76 -6.49 11.26
C SER A 23 -3.05 -5.72 10.97
N VAL A 24 -3.66 -6.03 9.85
CA VAL A 24 -4.93 -5.46 9.40
C VAL A 24 -5.96 -6.56 9.44
N LYS A 25 -7.10 -6.33 10.15
CA LYS A 25 -8.17 -7.32 10.32
C LYS A 25 -9.50 -6.73 9.90
N ASP A 26 -10.13 -7.35 8.90
CA ASP A 26 -11.46 -7.02 8.38
C ASP A 26 -11.67 -5.52 8.11
N LEU A 27 -10.60 -4.86 7.61
CA LEU A 27 -10.60 -3.42 7.43
C LEU A 27 -11.65 -3.00 6.41
N ARG A 28 -12.49 -2.03 6.81
CA ARG A 28 -13.53 -1.47 5.95
C ARG A 28 -13.40 0.05 5.86
N LYS A 29 -13.52 0.54 4.61
CA LYS A 29 -13.61 1.97 4.32
C LYS A 29 -14.63 2.25 3.24
N SER A 30 -15.61 3.10 3.58
CA SER A 30 -16.59 3.63 2.64
C SER A 30 -16.62 5.16 2.67
N PHE A 31 -17.14 5.73 1.59
CA PHE A 31 -17.36 7.17 1.44
C PHE A 31 -18.83 7.42 1.09
N PRO A 32 -19.51 8.34 1.76
CA PRO A 32 -20.89 8.68 1.44
C PRO A 32 -20.96 9.42 0.09
N ILE A 33 -21.79 8.93 -0.83
CA ILE A 33 -22.06 9.56 -2.15
C ILE A 33 -23.32 10.41 -2.06
N LYS A 34 -24.41 9.85 -1.50
CA LYS A 34 -25.68 10.52 -1.32
C LYS A 34 -26.07 10.57 0.15
N LYS A 35 -26.44 11.77 0.62
CA LYS A 35 -27.06 11.95 1.93
C LYS A 35 -28.48 12.45 1.75
N SER A 36 -29.41 11.97 2.59
CA SER A 36 -30.75 12.53 2.71
C SER A 36 -30.72 13.95 3.26
N LEU A 37 -31.79 14.72 3.08
CA LEU A 37 -31.98 16.02 3.74
C LEU A 37 -31.84 15.94 5.27
N THR A 38 -32.08 14.77 5.86
CA THR A 38 -31.91 14.49 7.30
C THR A 38 -30.49 14.05 7.67
N GLY A 39 -29.52 14.07 6.73
CA GLY A 39 -28.13 13.66 6.96
C GLY A 39 -27.87 12.14 6.92
N LYS A 40 -28.90 11.29 6.78
CA LYS A 40 -28.70 9.83 6.62
C LYS A 40 -28.05 9.52 5.28
N VAL A 41 -27.01 8.68 5.32
CA VAL A 41 -26.34 8.17 4.14
C VAL A 41 -27.29 7.24 3.37
N GLN A 42 -27.57 7.57 2.12
CA GLN A 42 -28.44 6.78 1.23
C GLN A 42 -27.64 5.88 0.30
N GLN A 43 -26.41 6.28 -0.06
CA GLN A 43 -25.53 5.52 -0.93
C GLN A 43 -24.09 5.74 -0.53
N GLU A 44 -23.31 4.65 -0.46
CA GLU A 44 -21.91 4.65 -0.13
C GLU A 44 -21.07 4.05 -1.27
N LEU A 45 -19.87 4.58 -1.45
CA LEU A 45 -18.83 3.95 -2.25
C LEU A 45 -17.97 3.13 -1.30
N ILE A 46 -17.99 1.81 -1.45
CA ILE A 46 -17.18 0.90 -0.65
C ILE A 46 -15.82 0.76 -1.32
N ALA A 47 -14.82 1.45 -0.78
CA ALA A 47 -13.48 1.47 -1.35
C ALA A 47 -12.57 0.35 -0.81
N VAL A 48 -12.79 -0.09 0.43
CA VAL A 48 -12.11 -1.22 1.08
C VAL A 48 -13.15 -2.00 1.85
N ASP A 49 -13.18 -3.31 1.71
CA ASP A 49 -14.18 -4.18 2.31
C ASP A 49 -13.57 -5.50 2.78
N ASN A 50 -13.55 -5.70 4.10
CA ASN A 50 -13.06 -6.90 4.77
C ASN A 50 -11.64 -7.33 4.34
N VAL A 51 -10.70 -6.36 4.29
CA VAL A 51 -9.32 -6.64 3.94
C VAL A 51 -8.53 -7.03 5.19
N SER A 52 -7.89 -8.20 5.14
CA SER A 52 -7.08 -8.73 6.24
C SER A 52 -5.74 -9.22 5.73
N PHE A 53 -4.65 -8.86 6.42
CA PHE A 53 -3.29 -9.35 6.16
C PHE A 53 -2.34 -8.97 7.30
N ASP A 54 -1.20 -9.68 7.35
CA ASP A 54 -0.08 -9.38 8.24
C ASP A 54 1.16 -9.00 7.43
N LEU A 55 1.89 -7.98 7.90
CA LEU A 55 3.13 -7.48 7.32
C LEU A 55 4.22 -7.47 8.40
N TYR A 56 5.32 -8.17 8.14
CA TYR A 56 6.41 -8.37 9.09
C TYR A 56 7.54 -7.36 8.89
N PRO A 57 8.35 -7.10 9.96
CA PRO A 57 9.49 -6.19 9.85
C PRO A 57 10.45 -6.59 8.72
N GLY A 58 10.87 -5.61 7.92
CA GLY A 58 11.78 -5.81 6.80
C GLY A 58 11.16 -6.41 5.54
N GLU A 59 9.88 -6.81 5.55
CA GLU A 59 9.16 -7.34 4.39
C GLU A 59 8.58 -6.22 3.50
N THR A 60 8.40 -6.55 2.23
CA THR A 60 7.61 -5.76 1.28
C THR A 60 6.35 -6.51 0.90
N LEU A 61 5.17 -5.96 1.25
CA LEU A 61 3.89 -6.41 0.74
C LEU A 61 3.49 -5.56 -0.48
N GLY A 62 3.43 -6.19 -1.65
CA GLY A 62 2.91 -5.58 -2.88
C GLY A 62 1.40 -5.68 -2.95
N ILE A 63 0.70 -4.56 -3.11
CA ILE A 63 -0.74 -4.54 -3.37
C ILE A 63 -0.98 -4.18 -4.82
N VAL A 64 -1.63 -5.08 -5.56
CA VAL A 64 -1.90 -4.93 -7.00
C VAL A 64 -3.40 -5.02 -7.31
N GLY A 65 -3.79 -4.56 -8.49
CA GLY A 65 -5.15 -4.58 -8.99
C GLY A 65 -5.42 -3.42 -9.94
N GLU A 66 -6.56 -3.45 -10.63
CA GLU A 66 -6.96 -2.40 -11.58
C GLU A 66 -7.11 -1.03 -10.90
N SER A 67 -7.03 0.04 -11.69
CA SER A 67 -7.24 1.41 -11.19
C SER A 67 -8.63 1.53 -10.54
N GLY A 68 -8.70 2.24 -9.40
CA GLY A 68 -9.96 2.43 -8.67
C GLY A 68 -10.39 1.24 -7.80
N CYS A 69 -9.63 0.13 -7.71
CA CYS A 69 -10.02 -1.01 -6.87
C CYS A 69 -9.81 -0.81 -5.35
N GLY A 70 -9.32 0.35 -4.90
CA GLY A 70 -9.22 0.70 -3.48
C GLY A 70 -7.82 0.69 -2.87
N LYS A 71 -6.75 0.39 -3.62
CA LYS A 71 -5.35 0.27 -3.13
C LYS A 71 -4.85 1.50 -2.37
N THR A 72 -4.93 2.67 -3.00
CA THR A 72 -4.57 3.96 -2.39
C THR A 72 -5.40 4.25 -1.13
N THR A 73 -6.70 3.93 -1.18
CA THR A 73 -7.59 4.09 -0.02
C THR A 73 -7.18 3.17 1.13
N LEU A 74 -6.80 1.92 0.84
CA LEU A 74 -6.27 0.98 1.83
C LEU A 74 -5.05 1.56 2.54
N GLY A 75 -4.02 1.96 1.80
CA GLY A 75 -2.80 2.56 2.37
C GLY A 75 -3.08 3.81 3.21
N ARG A 76 -3.92 4.72 2.71
CA ARG A 76 -4.31 5.94 3.44
C ARG A 76 -5.15 5.66 4.69
N THR A 77 -5.97 4.61 4.67
CA THR A 77 -6.77 4.21 5.84
C THR A 77 -5.89 3.58 6.92
N ILE A 78 -4.91 2.75 6.55
CA ILE A 78 -3.92 2.19 7.47
C ILE A 78 -3.15 3.30 8.19
N LEU A 79 -2.72 4.33 7.46
CA LEU A 79 -2.04 5.49 8.03
C LEU A 79 -3.00 6.46 8.75
N LYS A 80 -4.30 6.15 8.85
CA LYS A 80 -5.33 7.02 9.42
C LYS A 80 -5.36 8.43 8.82
N LEU A 81 -5.04 8.56 7.53
CA LEU A 81 -5.33 9.75 6.74
C LEU A 81 -6.83 9.79 6.39
N HIS A 82 -7.45 8.62 6.29
CA HIS A 82 -8.90 8.43 6.28
C HIS A 82 -9.31 7.60 7.51
N PRO A 83 -10.37 7.95 8.22
CA PRO A 83 -10.91 7.09 9.28
C PRO A 83 -11.46 5.80 8.68
N SER A 84 -11.23 4.66 9.33
CA SER A 84 -11.89 3.39 8.99
C SER A 84 -13.37 3.44 9.36
N ASN A 85 -14.19 2.62 8.69
CA ASN A 85 -15.61 2.42 9.02
C ASN A 85 -15.84 1.08 9.76
N GLY A 86 -14.81 0.22 9.82
CA GLY A 86 -14.83 -1.07 10.53
C GLY A 86 -13.47 -1.74 10.45
N GLY A 87 -13.34 -2.85 11.16
CA GLY A 87 -12.11 -3.63 11.26
C GLY A 87 -11.11 -3.05 12.25
N GLN A 88 -9.92 -3.64 12.28
CA GLN A 88 -8.85 -3.26 13.19
C GLN A 88 -7.53 -3.02 12.44
N ILE A 89 -6.74 -2.07 12.94
CA ILE A 89 -5.37 -1.78 12.50
C ILE A 89 -4.49 -1.89 13.73
N ILE A 90 -3.65 -2.93 13.76
CA ILE A 90 -2.73 -3.20 14.86
C ILE A 90 -1.32 -2.89 14.35
N TYR A 91 -0.64 -1.96 14.99
CA TYR A 91 0.72 -1.56 14.67
C TYR A 91 1.64 -1.79 15.86
N ASP A 92 2.72 -2.55 15.66
CA ASP A 92 3.69 -2.93 16.68
C ASP A 92 2.99 -3.46 17.96
N GLY A 93 1.97 -4.33 17.77
CA GLY A 93 1.16 -4.94 18.83
C GLY A 93 0.07 -4.05 19.45
N ASN A 94 -0.05 -2.78 19.04
CA ASN A 94 -1.05 -1.84 19.57
C ASN A 94 -2.19 -1.62 18.57
N ASP A 95 -3.43 -1.75 19.02
CA ASP A 95 -4.60 -1.39 18.22
C ASP A 95 -4.69 0.15 18.11
N ILE A 96 -4.38 0.64 16.91
CA ILE A 96 -4.41 2.08 16.59
C ILE A 96 -5.73 2.52 15.96
N THR A 97 -6.71 1.62 15.80
CA THR A 97 -7.96 1.87 15.09
C THR A 97 -8.72 3.07 15.64
N SER A 98 -8.76 3.22 16.94
CA SER A 98 -9.47 4.31 17.65
C SER A 98 -8.59 5.51 17.99
N TYR A 99 -7.28 5.49 17.66
CA TYR A 99 -6.37 6.57 18.03
C TYR A 99 -6.83 7.93 17.52
N SER A 100 -6.80 8.92 18.39
CA SER A 100 -7.01 10.33 18.08
C SER A 100 -5.86 10.92 17.26
N LYS A 101 -6.08 12.10 16.67
CA LYS A 101 -5.02 12.82 15.94
C LYS A 101 -3.78 13.08 16.80
N THR A 102 -3.95 13.32 18.09
CA THR A 102 -2.86 13.58 19.04
C THR A 102 -2.04 12.30 19.26
N GLN A 103 -2.69 11.16 19.48
CA GLN A 103 -2.03 9.87 19.63
C GLN A 103 -1.30 9.45 18.33
N MET A 104 -1.91 9.69 17.17
CA MET A 104 -1.27 9.43 15.88
C MET A 104 -0.02 10.29 15.63
N ARG A 105 0.13 11.45 16.31
CA ARG A 105 1.28 12.33 16.11
C ARG A 105 2.61 11.67 16.45
N SER A 106 2.67 10.84 17.49
CA SER A 106 3.87 10.07 17.84
C SER A 106 4.18 9.00 16.79
N LEU A 107 3.14 8.34 16.24
CA LEU A 107 3.30 7.32 15.22
C LEU A 107 3.67 7.90 13.83
N ARG A 108 3.52 9.22 13.61
CA ARG A 108 3.94 9.84 12.35
C ARG A 108 5.45 9.75 12.08
N THR A 109 6.28 9.58 13.10
CA THR A 109 7.71 9.29 12.89
C THR A 109 7.95 7.85 12.45
N GLU A 110 7.09 6.91 12.84
CA GLU A 110 7.27 5.49 12.56
C GLU A 110 6.58 5.02 11.27
N MET A 111 5.49 5.71 10.87
CA MET A 111 4.67 5.35 9.70
C MET A 111 4.63 6.52 8.73
N GLN A 112 5.22 6.35 7.55
CA GLN A 112 5.32 7.39 6.53
C GLN A 112 4.66 6.96 5.22
N ILE A 113 4.47 7.94 4.31
CA ILE A 113 3.93 7.70 2.96
C ILE A 113 4.77 8.41 1.90
N ILE A 114 5.01 7.71 0.81
CA ILE A 114 5.51 8.27 -0.44
C ILE A 114 4.31 8.31 -1.40
N PHE A 115 3.91 9.51 -1.83
CA PHE A 115 2.75 9.73 -2.69
C PHE A 115 3.06 9.49 -4.16
N GLN A 116 2.01 9.24 -4.94
CA GLN A 116 2.03 8.96 -6.36
C GLN A 116 2.61 10.11 -7.21
N ASP A 117 2.22 11.35 -6.91
CA ASP A 117 2.65 12.52 -7.66
C ASP A 117 3.70 13.33 -6.88
N PRO A 118 4.97 13.31 -7.31
CA PRO A 118 6.01 14.07 -6.66
C PRO A 118 5.87 15.59 -6.87
N TYR A 119 5.14 16.04 -7.90
CA TYR A 119 4.93 17.46 -8.17
C TYR A 119 4.02 18.11 -7.13
N SER A 120 2.87 17.52 -6.86
CA SER A 120 1.92 18.03 -5.87
C SER A 120 2.35 17.78 -4.44
N SER A 121 3.32 16.86 -4.23
CA SER A 121 3.77 16.47 -2.89
C SER A 121 4.81 17.41 -2.30
N LEU A 122 5.47 18.25 -3.09
CA LEU A 122 6.53 19.15 -2.64
C LEU A 122 6.05 20.61 -2.65
N PRO A 123 6.22 21.37 -1.55
CA PRO A 123 5.93 22.80 -1.51
C PRO A 123 6.77 23.56 -2.56
N PRO A 124 6.17 24.24 -3.54
CA PRO A 124 6.93 24.82 -4.67
C PRO A 124 7.77 26.05 -4.29
N ARG A 125 7.52 26.65 -3.13
CA ARG A 125 8.18 27.87 -2.64
C ARG A 125 9.20 27.62 -1.53
N ALA A 126 9.45 26.36 -1.17
CA ALA A 126 10.45 25.98 -0.18
C ALA A 126 11.65 25.33 -0.88
N THR A 127 12.85 25.51 -0.37
CA THR A 127 14.04 24.82 -0.85
C THR A 127 14.00 23.34 -0.47
N VAL A 128 14.81 22.51 -1.12
CA VAL A 128 14.96 21.09 -0.74
C VAL A 128 15.42 20.97 0.71
N GLY A 129 16.36 21.82 1.14
CA GLY A 129 16.84 21.85 2.51
C GLY A 129 15.73 22.18 3.51
N ASP A 130 14.85 23.14 3.20
CA ASP A 130 13.68 23.45 4.05
C ASP A 130 12.70 22.29 4.15
N ILE A 131 12.35 21.70 3.00
CA ILE A 131 11.41 20.58 2.89
C ILE A 131 11.88 19.38 3.72
N LEU A 132 13.17 19.05 3.66
CA LEU A 132 13.74 17.92 4.37
C LEU A 132 14.02 18.23 5.85
N SER A 133 14.35 19.50 6.18
CA SER A 133 14.61 19.94 7.55
C SER A 133 13.35 20.06 8.38
N GLU A 134 12.19 20.37 7.77
CA GLU A 134 10.94 20.59 8.48
C GLU A 134 10.55 19.39 9.37
N PRO A 135 10.40 18.15 8.85
CA PRO A 135 10.06 17.00 9.69
C PRO A 135 11.12 16.70 10.75
N VAL A 136 12.41 16.90 10.44
CA VAL A 136 13.51 16.71 11.39
C VAL A 136 13.39 17.65 12.58
N LYS A 137 13.11 18.93 12.32
CA LYS A 137 12.93 19.97 13.36
C LYS A 137 11.64 19.74 14.17
N VAL A 138 10.52 19.46 13.50
CA VAL A 138 9.20 19.27 14.14
C VAL A 138 9.23 18.08 15.10
N HIS A 139 9.87 16.99 14.70
CA HIS A 139 9.97 15.78 15.52
C HIS A 139 11.23 15.69 16.37
N LYS A 140 12.12 16.71 16.30
CA LYS A 140 13.37 16.80 17.08
C LYS A 140 14.25 15.55 16.91
N ILE A 141 14.42 15.11 15.67
CA ILE A 141 15.17 13.89 15.33
C ILE A 141 16.64 14.02 15.72
N VAL A 142 17.23 15.21 15.48
CA VAL A 142 18.58 15.59 15.89
C VAL A 142 18.59 17.00 16.52
N PRO A 143 19.65 17.37 17.26
CA PRO A 143 19.80 18.74 17.77
C PRO A 143 19.76 19.78 16.66
N PRO A 144 19.24 21.01 16.90
CA PRO A 144 19.12 22.05 15.88
C PRO A 144 20.42 22.36 15.11
N SER A 145 21.57 22.28 15.77
CA SER A 145 22.90 22.51 15.17
C SER A 145 23.31 21.43 14.15
N GLN A 146 22.73 20.23 14.22
CA GLN A 146 23.07 19.08 13.36
C GLN A 146 22.07 18.87 12.22
N VAL A 147 20.98 19.66 12.17
CA VAL A 147 19.91 19.43 11.17
C VAL A 147 20.42 19.52 9.75
N LYS A 148 21.27 20.50 9.41
CA LYS A 148 21.77 20.66 8.04
C LYS A 148 22.67 19.48 7.62
N GLU A 149 23.57 19.06 8.49
CA GLU A 149 24.46 17.91 8.24
C GLU A 149 23.64 16.61 8.06
N TYR A 150 22.71 16.36 8.96
CA TYR A 150 21.79 15.22 8.87
C TYR A 150 21.00 15.18 7.55
N VAL A 151 20.50 16.34 7.11
CA VAL A 151 19.74 16.44 5.85
C VAL A 151 20.62 16.21 4.64
N ILE A 152 21.85 16.74 4.64
CA ILE A 152 22.81 16.50 3.55
C ILE A 152 23.16 15.01 3.44
N ASP A 153 23.47 14.34 4.55
CA ASP A 153 23.70 12.89 4.57
C ASP A 153 22.49 12.10 4.03
N LEU A 154 21.29 12.46 4.47
CA LEU A 154 20.06 11.86 3.96
C LEU A 154 19.86 12.06 2.46
N MET A 155 20.20 13.25 1.94
CA MET A 155 20.16 13.55 0.50
C MET A 155 21.14 12.65 -0.27
N GLU A 156 22.35 12.49 0.21
CA GLU A 156 23.37 11.63 -0.41
C GLU A 156 22.92 10.15 -0.43
N GLN A 157 22.35 9.65 0.66
CA GLN A 157 21.79 8.30 0.71
C GLN A 157 20.69 8.08 -0.34
N CYS A 158 19.91 9.13 -0.64
CA CYS A 158 18.88 9.10 -1.70
C CYS A 158 19.44 9.41 -3.10
N GLY A 159 20.78 9.58 -3.26
CA GLY A 159 21.43 9.88 -4.51
C GLY A 159 21.19 11.31 -5.00
N LEU A 160 21.01 12.24 -4.07
CA LEU A 160 20.96 13.69 -4.31
C LEU A 160 22.28 14.32 -3.87
N ARG A 161 22.75 15.34 -4.60
CA ARG A 161 23.98 16.04 -4.26
C ARG A 161 23.75 17.15 -3.24
N ASP A 162 24.74 17.46 -2.43
CA ASP A 162 24.71 18.47 -1.36
C ASP A 162 24.32 19.88 -1.87
N TYR A 163 24.84 20.29 -3.03
CA TYR A 163 24.53 21.60 -3.63
C TYR A 163 23.06 21.74 -4.09
N TYR A 164 22.27 20.66 -4.05
CA TYR A 164 20.82 20.72 -4.27
C TYR A 164 20.04 21.24 -3.05
N TYR A 165 20.69 21.37 -1.90
CA TYR A 165 20.07 21.82 -0.65
C TYR A 165 19.34 23.17 -0.78
N GLU A 166 19.96 24.14 -1.48
CA GLU A 166 19.42 25.49 -1.68
C GLU A 166 18.48 25.64 -2.89
N ARG A 167 18.27 24.56 -3.66
CA ARG A 167 17.43 24.60 -4.87
C ARG A 167 15.95 24.37 -4.59
N TYR A 168 15.11 24.81 -5.51
CA TYR A 168 13.65 24.65 -5.43
C TYR A 168 13.18 23.43 -6.21
N PRO A 169 12.03 22.79 -5.83
CA PRO A 169 11.51 21.59 -6.51
C PRO A 169 11.32 21.73 -8.02
N HIS A 170 10.98 22.92 -8.53
CA HIS A 170 10.75 23.13 -9.95
C HIS A 170 12.04 23.05 -10.81
N GLU A 171 13.21 23.10 -10.20
CA GLU A 171 14.51 22.98 -10.88
C GLU A 171 14.93 21.51 -11.11
N PHE A 172 14.13 20.54 -10.66
CA PHE A 172 14.47 19.11 -10.69
C PHE A 172 13.63 18.33 -11.69
N SER A 173 14.25 17.26 -12.24
CA SER A 173 13.53 16.26 -13.04
C SER A 173 12.53 15.47 -12.17
N GLY A 174 11.59 14.77 -12.80
CA GLY A 174 10.60 13.92 -12.09
C GLY A 174 11.25 12.90 -11.16
N GLY A 175 12.28 12.20 -11.63
CA GLY A 175 13.01 11.22 -10.83
C GLY A 175 13.79 11.84 -9.65
N GLN A 176 14.36 13.05 -9.84
CA GLN A 176 15.00 13.76 -8.73
C GLN A 176 13.97 14.24 -7.69
N ARG A 177 12.82 14.75 -8.12
CA ARG A 177 11.71 15.09 -7.20
C ARG A 177 11.23 13.87 -6.42
N GLN A 178 11.15 12.71 -7.06
CA GLN A 178 10.78 11.47 -6.37
C GLN A 178 11.82 11.10 -5.31
N ARG A 179 13.11 11.28 -5.58
CA ARG A 179 14.19 11.08 -4.58
C ARG A 179 14.05 12.04 -3.40
N ILE A 180 13.63 13.30 -3.63
CA ILE A 180 13.35 14.27 -2.55
C ILE A 180 12.14 13.80 -1.72
N CYS A 181 11.06 13.30 -2.35
CA CYS A 181 9.91 12.73 -1.63
C CYS A 181 10.29 11.51 -0.79
N ILE A 182 11.16 10.64 -1.31
CA ILE A 182 11.70 9.49 -0.57
C ILE A 182 12.53 10.00 0.62
N ALA A 183 13.47 10.94 0.41
CA ALA A 183 14.27 11.51 1.48
C ALA A 183 13.37 12.14 2.56
N ARG A 184 12.35 12.90 2.19
CA ARG A 184 11.40 13.48 3.14
C ARG A 184 10.69 12.43 4.00
N ALA A 185 10.24 11.34 3.40
CA ALA A 185 9.61 10.25 4.15
C ALA A 185 10.59 9.57 5.12
N LEU A 186 11.87 9.46 4.73
CA LEU A 186 12.91 8.83 5.55
C LEU A 186 13.54 9.76 6.60
N ALA A 187 13.27 11.07 6.55
CA ALA A 187 13.86 12.07 7.43
C ALA A 187 13.57 11.85 8.92
N VAL A 188 12.52 11.10 9.24
CA VAL A 188 12.09 10.78 10.61
C VAL A 188 12.43 9.33 11.03
N ASN A 189 13.22 8.59 10.24
CA ASN A 189 13.61 7.20 10.48
C ASN A 189 12.41 6.25 10.70
N PRO A 190 11.48 6.15 9.74
CA PRO A 190 10.30 5.31 9.89
C PRO A 190 10.63 3.82 9.90
N LYS A 191 9.74 3.01 10.51
CA LYS A 191 9.75 1.54 10.42
C LYS A 191 8.89 1.05 9.25
N LEU A 192 7.77 1.74 8.97
CA LEU A 192 6.81 1.41 7.91
C LEU A 192 6.68 2.56 6.93
N VAL A 193 6.82 2.27 5.64
CA VAL A 193 6.56 3.23 4.57
C VAL A 193 5.52 2.68 3.60
N VAL A 194 4.42 3.39 3.45
CA VAL A 194 3.43 3.13 2.41
C VAL A 194 3.91 3.83 1.13
N CYS A 195 4.19 3.06 0.09
CA CYS A 195 4.56 3.57 -1.23
C CYS A 195 3.32 3.54 -2.13
N ASP A 196 2.64 4.68 -2.27
CA ASP A 196 1.42 4.82 -3.07
C ASP A 196 1.78 5.17 -4.51
N GLU A 197 1.93 4.15 -5.38
CA GLU A 197 2.34 4.25 -6.78
C GLU A 197 3.61 5.11 -7.02
N PRO A 198 4.72 4.85 -6.30
CA PRO A 198 5.86 5.77 -6.21
C PRO A 198 6.62 5.96 -7.53
N VAL A 199 6.31 5.21 -8.58
CA VAL A 199 7.02 5.25 -9.86
C VAL A 199 6.11 5.42 -11.07
N SER A 200 4.78 5.50 -10.89
CA SER A 200 3.81 5.50 -11.99
C SER A 200 3.94 6.69 -12.96
N ALA A 201 4.47 7.82 -12.50
CA ALA A 201 4.65 9.04 -13.28
C ALA A 201 6.07 9.18 -13.88
N LEU A 202 6.89 8.12 -13.86
CA LEU A 202 8.30 8.18 -14.28
C LEU A 202 8.56 7.27 -15.47
N ASP A 203 9.60 7.61 -16.27
CA ASP A 203 10.11 6.78 -17.36
C ASP A 203 10.64 5.44 -16.83
N VAL A 204 10.57 4.38 -17.62
CA VAL A 204 10.97 3.01 -17.26
C VAL A 204 12.39 2.91 -16.68
N SER A 205 13.35 3.64 -17.27
CA SER A 205 14.74 3.67 -16.78
C SER A 205 14.87 4.32 -15.40
N ILE A 206 14.11 5.38 -15.17
CA ILE A 206 14.06 6.08 -13.87
C ILE A 206 13.31 5.24 -12.84
N GLN A 207 12.21 4.57 -13.24
CA GLN A 207 11.50 3.62 -12.37
C GLN A 207 12.46 2.58 -11.79
N ALA A 208 13.28 1.94 -12.65
CA ALA A 208 14.24 0.93 -12.21
C ALA A 208 15.25 1.49 -11.18
N GLN A 209 15.71 2.73 -11.38
CA GLN A 209 16.62 3.40 -10.43
C GLN A 209 15.94 3.66 -9.08
N ILE A 210 14.69 4.13 -9.06
CA ILE A 210 13.94 4.39 -7.83
C ILE A 210 13.66 3.09 -7.08
N ILE A 211 13.28 2.01 -7.78
CA ILE A 211 13.03 0.71 -7.17
C ILE A 211 14.31 0.14 -6.56
N ASN A 212 15.44 0.23 -7.26
CA ASN A 212 16.73 -0.19 -6.71
C ASN A 212 17.13 0.66 -5.48
N LEU A 213 16.87 1.96 -5.50
CA LEU A 213 17.08 2.84 -4.34
C LEU A 213 16.22 2.38 -3.15
N LEU A 214 14.92 2.13 -3.34
CA LEU A 214 14.03 1.66 -2.27
C LEU A 214 14.51 0.33 -1.67
N LYS A 215 14.94 -0.64 -2.51
CA LYS A 215 15.51 -1.92 -2.04
C LYS A 215 16.81 -1.72 -1.26
N LYS A 216 17.70 -0.84 -1.73
CA LYS A 216 18.91 -0.50 -1.01
C LYS A 216 18.59 0.06 0.38
N LEU A 217 17.74 1.08 0.44
CA LEU A 217 17.32 1.74 1.68
C LEU A 217 16.59 0.76 2.63
N GLN A 218 15.78 -0.16 2.10
CA GLN A 218 15.15 -1.20 2.89
C GLN A 218 16.17 -2.06 3.61
N LYS A 219 17.19 -2.54 2.88
CA LYS A 219 18.25 -3.38 3.44
C LYS A 219 19.12 -2.64 4.46
N GLU A 220 19.48 -1.38 4.17
CA GLU A 220 20.37 -0.57 5.01
C GLU A 220 19.68 -0.08 6.30
N ARG A 221 18.38 0.22 6.24
CA ARG A 221 17.62 0.82 7.36
C ARG A 221 16.59 -0.12 7.99
N GLY A 222 16.45 -1.36 7.50
CA GLY A 222 15.46 -2.32 8.01
C GLY A 222 14.00 -1.90 7.74
N LEU A 223 13.74 -1.16 6.64
CA LEU A 223 12.42 -0.62 6.35
C LEU A 223 11.42 -1.72 5.97
N THR A 224 10.17 -1.53 6.35
CA THR A 224 9.04 -2.35 5.94
C THR A 224 8.19 -1.58 4.95
N TYR A 225 7.82 -2.19 3.82
CA TYR A 225 7.06 -1.50 2.77
C TYR A 225 5.67 -2.10 2.57
N LEU A 226 4.66 -1.23 2.51
CA LEU A 226 3.40 -1.52 1.84
C LEU A 226 3.46 -0.85 0.47
N PHE A 227 3.73 -1.63 -0.57
CA PHE A 227 4.01 -1.13 -1.91
C PHE A 227 2.80 -1.28 -2.82
N ILE A 228 2.17 -0.17 -3.17
CA ILE A 228 0.98 -0.11 -4.02
C ILE A 228 1.41 0.21 -5.44
N SER A 229 1.02 -0.62 -6.41
CA SER A 229 1.28 -0.38 -7.82
C SER A 229 0.23 -1.07 -8.70
N HIS A 230 0.07 -0.58 -9.92
CA HIS A 230 -0.62 -1.28 -11.00
C HIS A 230 0.35 -2.00 -11.94
N ASP A 231 1.66 -1.73 -11.83
CA ASP A 231 2.70 -2.42 -12.61
C ASP A 231 3.14 -3.70 -11.89
N LEU A 232 2.73 -4.84 -12.44
CA LEU A 232 3.03 -6.16 -11.91
C LEU A 232 4.51 -6.52 -12.02
N SER A 233 5.22 -5.99 -13.02
CA SER A 233 6.67 -6.25 -13.20
C SER A 233 7.46 -5.59 -12.07
N VAL A 234 7.10 -4.37 -11.71
CA VAL A 234 7.67 -3.66 -10.57
C VAL A 234 7.40 -4.41 -9.27
N VAL A 235 6.14 -4.81 -9.04
CA VAL A 235 5.75 -5.54 -7.83
C VAL A 235 6.46 -6.89 -7.73
N LYS A 236 6.57 -7.62 -8.83
CA LYS A 236 7.34 -8.88 -8.90
C LYS A 236 8.80 -8.70 -8.44
N PHE A 237 9.40 -7.55 -8.76
CA PHE A 237 10.79 -7.29 -8.43
C PHE A 237 10.99 -6.89 -6.98
N ILE A 238 10.12 -6.03 -6.41
CA ILE A 238 10.34 -5.43 -5.08
C ILE A 238 9.72 -6.24 -3.93
N SER A 239 8.61 -6.97 -4.18
CA SER A 239 7.80 -7.57 -3.12
C SER A 239 8.28 -8.93 -2.67
N ASP A 240 7.99 -9.28 -1.41
CA ASP A 240 8.12 -10.61 -0.81
C ASP A 240 6.78 -11.34 -0.81
N LYS A 241 5.69 -10.63 -0.49
CA LYS A 241 4.31 -11.10 -0.55
C LYS A 241 3.49 -10.20 -1.48
N ILE A 242 2.40 -10.73 -2.00
CA ILE A 242 1.50 -10.01 -2.90
C ILE A 242 0.06 -10.18 -2.44
N GLY A 243 -0.66 -9.06 -2.41
CA GLY A 243 -2.10 -9.02 -2.26
C GLY A 243 -2.76 -8.47 -3.53
N VAL A 244 -3.69 -9.21 -4.09
CA VAL A 244 -4.45 -8.83 -5.28
C VAL A 244 -5.80 -8.28 -4.85
N MET A 245 -6.10 -7.04 -5.23
CA MET A 245 -7.36 -6.37 -4.89
C MET A 245 -8.25 -6.21 -6.10
N TYR A 246 -9.55 -6.47 -5.92
CA TYR A 246 -10.61 -6.22 -6.89
C TYR A 246 -11.83 -5.60 -6.21
N LEU A 247 -12.30 -4.44 -6.68
CA LEU A 247 -13.47 -3.70 -6.16
C LEU A 247 -13.53 -3.65 -4.61
N GLY A 248 -12.41 -3.29 -3.99
CA GLY A 248 -12.32 -3.12 -2.54
C GLY A 248 -12.00 -4.39 -1.74
N ASN A 249 -12.06 -5.57 -2.34
CA ASN A 249 -11.78 -6.84 -1.66
C ASN A 249 -10.37 -7.34 -1.98
N MET A 250 -9.75 -8.03 -1.03
CA MET A 250 -8.60 -8.89 -1.27
C MET A 250 -9.12 -10.20 -1.87
N VAL A 251 -8.75 -10.49 -3.12
CA VAL A 251 -9.21 -11.70 -3.82
C VAL A 251 -8.18 -12.82 -3.74
N GLU A 252 -6.90 -12.47 -3.62
CA GLU A 252 -5.81 -13.42 -3.45
C GLU A 252 -4.66 -12.79 -2.70
N PHE A 253 -3.95 -13.57 -1.86
CA PHE A 253 -2.82 -13.12 -1.08
C PHE A 253 -1.87 -14.31 -0.80
N GLY A 254 -0.57 -14.07 -0.90
CA GLY A 254 0.41 -15.11 -0.60
C GLY A 254 1.84 -14.65 -0.85
N ALA A 255 2.78 -15.60 -0.68
CA ALA A 255 4.16 -15.35 -1.04
C ALA A 255 4.27 -15.08 -2.56
N LYS A 256 5.15 -14.15 -2.95
CA LYS A 256 5.35 -13.79 -4.35
C LYS A 256 5.56 -15.00 -5.25
N LYS A 257 6.37 -15.97 -4.79
CA LYS A 257 6.67 -17.18 -5.56
C LYS A 257 5.39 -17.94 -5.90
N ASP A 258 4.51 -18.14 -4.92
CA ASP A 258 3.31 -18.94 -5.07
C ASP A 258 2.28 -18.24 -5.97
N ILE A 259 2.04 -16.95 -5.72
CA ILE A 259 1.13 -16.12 -6.51
C ILE A 259 1.54 -16.06 -8.00
N PHE A 260 2.85 -16.01 -8.31
CA PHE A 260 3.31 -15.98 -9.71
C PHE A 260 3.40 -17.37 -10.36
N SER A 261 3.64 -18.43 -9.60
CA SER A 261 3.76 -19.79 -10.15
C SER A 261 2.42 -20.51 -10.25
N ASN A 262 1.51 -20.26 -9.31
CA ASN A 262 0.20 -20.91 -9.21
C ASN A 262 -0.88 -19.92 -8.79
N PRO A 263 -1.26 -18.93 -9.65
CA PRO A 263 -2.34 -18.00 -9.33
C PRO A 263 -3.67 -18.76 -9.27
N LEU A 264 -4.35 -18.71 -8.12
CA LEU A 264 -5.57 -19.47 -7.85
C LEU A 264 -6.82 -18.73 -8.36
N HIS A 265 -6.89 -17.41 -8.14
CA HIS A 265 -8.05 -16.64 -8.52
C HIS A 265 -8.07 -16.33 -10.03
N PRO A 266 -9.21 -16.53 -10.76
CA PRO A 266 -9.28 -16.24 -12.20
C PRO A 266 -8.90 -14.79 -12.58
N TYR A 267 -9.18 -13.83 -11.72
CA TYR A 267 -8.73 -12.43 -11.91
C TYR A 267 -7.22 -12.28 -11.85
N THR A 268 -6.55 -12.95 -10.91
CA THR A 268 -5.08 -12.94 -10.80
C THR A 268 -4.44 -13.55 -12.05
N ARG A 269 -4.99 -14.67 -12.53
CA ARG A 269 -4.55 -15.30 -13.79
C ARG A 269 -4.67 -14.35 -14.97
N ALA A 270 -5.80 -13.65 -15.08
CA ALA A 270 -6.01 -12.67 -16.14
C ALA A 270 -5.04 -11.49 -16.05
N LEU A 271 -4.83 -10.93 -14.86
CA LEU A 271 -3.86 -9.85 -14.63
C LEU A 271 -2.43 -10.27 -15.03
N PHE A 272 -2.00 -11.46 -14.61
CA PHE A 272 -0.63 -11.93 -14.87
C PHE A 272 -0.42 -12.35 -16.32
N SER A 273 -1.48 -12.79 -17.02
CA SER A 273 -1.41 -13.08 -18.46
C SER A 273 -1.13 -11.83 -19.30
N ALA A 274 -1.31 -10.63 -18.73
CA ALA A 274 -1.02 -9.37 -19.39
C ALA A 274 0.43 -8.88 -19.20
N ILE A 275 1.23 -9.56 -18.36
CA ILE A 275 2.65 -9.20 -18.16
C ILE A 275 3.43 -9.54 -19.42
N PRO A 276 4.13 -8.58 -20.06
CA PRO A 276 4.93 -8.84 -21.23
C PRO A 276 6.02 -9.87 -20.94
N ASN A 277 6.13 -10.89 -21.80
CA ASN A 277 7.24 -11.83 -21.76
C ASN A 277 8.42 -11.21 -22.52
N PRO A 278 9.62 -11.11 -21.94
CA PRO A 278 10.79 -10.60 -22.65
C PRO A 278 11.29 -11.57 -23.76
N ASP A 279 10.86 -12.82 -23.77
CA ASP A 279 11.18 -13.81 -24.78
C ASP A 279 10.26 -13.61 -26.00
N PRO A 280 10.79 -13.14 -27.17
CA PRO A 280 9.98 -12.86 -28.36
C PRO A 280 9.38 -14.12 -28.99
N ASP A 281 9.96 -15.31 -28.72
CA ASP A 281 9.50 -16.57 -29.31
C ASP A 281 8.33 -17.19 -28.53
N LYS A 282 8.06 -16.71 -27.31
CA LYS A 282 6.91 -17.15 -26.51
C LYS A 282 5.67 -16.35 -26.86
N LYS A 283 4.71 -17.01 -27.53
CA LYS A 283 3.37 -16.45 -27.74
C LYS A 283 2.70 -16.18 -26.41
N MET A 284 2.27 -14.93 -26.21
CA MET A 284 1.46 -14.55 -25.05
C MET A 284 0.01 -15.02 -25.25
N GLU A 285 -0.44 -15.92 -24.40
CA GLU A 285 -1.85 -16.28 -24.29
C GLU A 285 -2.54 -15.34 -23.28
N ARG A 286 -2.89 -14.14 -23.74
CA ARG A 286 -3.55 -13.14 -22.91
C ARG A 286 -5.01 -13.52 -22.65
N ILE A 287 -5.39 -13.61 -21.38
CA ILE A 287 -6.78 -13.78 -20.95
C ILE A 287 -7.47 -12.41 -21.01
N VAL A 288 -8.32 -12.23 -22.01
CA VAL A 288 -9.08 -10.97 -22.18
C VAL A 288 -10.35 -11.04 -21.33
N LEU A 289 -10.44 -10.20 -20.32
CA LEU A 289 -11.65 -10.06 -19.51
C LEU A 289 -12.74 -9.33 -20.31
N LYS A 290 -13.95 -9.88 -20.30
CA LYS A 290 -15.11 -9.29 -20.96
C LYS A 290 -15.85 -8.34 -20.03
N GLY A 291 -16.44 -7.29 -20.56
CA GLY A 291 -17.25 -6.31 -19.82
C GLY A 291 -16.43 -5.25 -19.09
N ASP A 292 -17.14 -4.21 -18.64
CA ASP A 292 -16.57 -3.10 -17.89
C ASP A 292 -16.39 -3.42 -16.41
N ILE A 293 -15.53 -2.65 -15.75
CA ILE A 293 -15.36 -2.72 -14.29
C ILE A 293 -16.66 -2.22 -13.64
N PRO A 294 -17.34 -3.03 -12.82
CA PRO A 294 -18.55 -2.58 -12.14
C PRO A 294 -18.29 -1.39 -11.22
N SER A 295 -19.31 -0.56 -11.01
CA SER A 295 -19.19 0.60 -10.14
C SER A 295 -19.01 0.19 -8.67
N PRO A 296 -18.01 0.73 -7.97
CA PRO A 296 -17.82 0.48 -6.53
C PRO A 296 -18.93 1.08 -5.66
N ALA A 297 -19.77 1.96 -6.25
CA ALA A 297 -20.96 2.50 -5.57
C ALA A 297 -22.15 1.54 -5.60
N ASN A 298 -22.15 0.57 -6.52
CA ASN A 298 -23.14 -0.48 -6.62
C ASN A 298 -22.46 -1.78 -7.06
N PRO A 299 -21.66 -2.40 -6.17
CA PRO A 299 -20.94 -3.61 -6.50
C PRO A 299 -21.91 -4.77 -6.77
N PRO A 300 -21.56 -5.70 -7.67
CA PRO A 300 -22.34 -6.90 -7.92
C PRO A 300 -22.59 -7.71 -6.63
N ALA A 301 -23.76 -8.34 -6.53
CA ALA A 301 -24.05 -9.31 -5.47
C ALA A 301 -23.11 -10.53 -5.59
N GLY A 302 -22.92 -11.25 -4.51
CA GLY A 302 -22.05 -12.42 -4.49
C GLY A 302 -20.59 -12.08 -4.72
N CYS A 303 -19.90 -12.88 -5.54
CA CYS A 303 -18.52 -12.63 -5.94
C CYS A 303 -18.45 -11.37 -6.82
N ARG A 304 -17.74 -10.34 -6.39
CA ARG A 304 -17.65 -9.07 -7.14
C ARG A 304 -17.04 -9.20 -8.54
N PHE A 305 -16.30 -10.26 -8.78
CA PHE A 305 -15.66 -10.53 -10.08
C PHE A 305 -16.55 -11.37 -11.02
N HIS A 306 -17.68 -11.95 -10.55
CA HIS A 306 -18.46 -12.93 -11.34
C HIS A 306 -18.92 -12.40 -12.71
N THR A 307 -19.23 -11.11 -12.82
CA THR A 307 -19.68 -10.49 -14.09
C THR A 307 -18.62 -10.47 -15.19
N ARG A 308 -17.34 -10.60 -14.82
CA ARG A 308 -16.18 -10.61 -15.73
C ARG A 308 -15.40 -11.93 -15.68
N CYS A 309 -15.80 -12.84 -14.81
CA CYS A 309 -15.10 -14.11 -14.60
C CYS A 309 -15.42 -15.09 -15.73
N PRO A 310 -14.41 -15.62 -16.46
CA PRO A 310 -14.66 -16.62 -17.50
C PRO A 310 -15.13 -17.97 -16.92
N GLU A 311 -14.95 -18.19 -15.61
CA GLU A 311 -15.26 -19.41 -14.89
C GLU A 311 -16.45 -19.23 -13.92
N ALA A 312 -17.25 -18.15 -14.07
CA ALA A 312 -18.37 -17.89 -13.18
C ALA A 312 -19.40 -19.04 -13.21
N CYS A 313 -19.96 -19.33 -12.01
CA CYS A 313 -21.05 -20.28 -11.85
C CYS A 313 -22.22 -19.60 -11.12
N GLU A 314 -23.36 -20.28 -10.98
CA GLU A 314 -24.57 -19.74 -10.33
C GLU A 314 -24.31 -19.28 -8.89
N GLN A 315 -23.54 -20.04 -8.13
CA GLN A 315 -23.14 -19.68 -6.76
C GLN A 315 -22.38 -18.35 -6.70
N CYS A 316 -21.53 -18.07 -7.72
CA CYS A 316 -20.78 -16.82 -7.76
C CYS A 316 -21.68 -15.56 -7.83
N GLY A 317 -22.86 -15.66 -8.42
CA GLY A 317 -23.83 -14.56 -8.45
C GLY A 317 -24.66 -14.44 -7.17
N ALA A 318 -24.86 -15.56 -6.46
CA ALA A 318 -25.71 -15.63 -5.29
C ALA A 318 -24.98 -15.28 -3.98
N GLU A 319 -23.76 -15.78 -3.81
CA GLU A 319 -23.00 -15.69 -2.55
C GLU A 319 -21.59 -15.13 -2.75
N ALA A 320 -21.14 -14.33 -1.78
CA ALA A 320 -19.74 -13.88 -1.75
C ALA A 320 -18.84 -15.06 -1.33
N PRO A 321 -17.71 -15.30 -2.06
CA PRO A 321 -16.78 -16.34 -1.67
C PRO A 321 -16.09 -15.98 -0.35
N VAL A 322 -15.90 -17.01 0.49
CA VAL A 322 -15.14 -16.85 1.74
C VAL A 322 -13.67 -16.70 1.41
N TYR A 323 -13.03 -15.69 1.97
CA TYR A 323 -11.57 -15.53 1.92
C TYR A 323 -10.93 -16.55 2.87
N ARG A 324 -10.21 -17.53 2.33
CA ARG A 324 -9.67 -18.66 3.09
C ARG A 324 -8.29 -19.06 2.61
N GLU A 325 -7.56 -19.71 3.47
CA GLU A 325 -6.30 -20.35 3.14
C GLU A 325 -6.57 -21.61 2.31
N ALA A 326 -6.13 -21.61 1.07
CA ALA A 326 -6.27 -22.73 0.14
C ALA A 326 -5.05 -23.63 0.15
N GLU A 327 -3.86 -23.05 0.28
CA GLU A 327 -2.57 -23.70 0.47
C GLU A 327 -1.82 -22.99 1.60
N PRO A 328 -0.83 -23.60 2.27
CA PRO A 328 -0.11 -22.97 3.38
C PRO A 328 0.44 -21.58 3.02
N GLY A 329 -0.07 -20.54 3.68
CA GLY A 329 0.28 -19.14 3.43
C GLY A 329 -0.30 -18.54 2.15
N HIS A 330 -1.17 -19.26 1.40
CA HIS A 330 -1.80 -18.81 0.17
C HIS A 330 -3.33 -18.73 0.35
N PHE A 331 -3.84 -17.52 0.36
CA PHE A 331 -5.25 -17.20 0.63
C PHE A 331 -5.96 -16.78 -0.64
N VAL A 332 -7.22 -17.20 -0.79
CA VAL A 332 -8.04 -16.88 -1.96
C VAL A 332 -9.52 -16.73 -1.60
N ALA A 333 -10.21 -15.83 -2.28
CA ALA A 333 -11.66 -15.65 -2.22
C ALA A 333 -12.30 -16.13 -3.53
N CYS A 334 -12.42 -17.46 -3.70
CA CYS A 334 -13.02 -18.07 -4.89
C CYS A 334 -13.78 -19.36 -4.53
N HIS A 335 -14.97 -19.56 -5.14
CA HIS A 335 -15.76 -20.79 -4.96
C HIS A 335 -15.16 -22.00 -5.70
N LYS A 336 -14.29 -21.77 -6.67
CA LYS A 336 -13.71 -22.81 -7.54
C LYS A 336 -12.39 -23.41 -7.00
N VAL A 337 -11.90 -22.87 -5.92
CA VAL A 337 -10.63 -23.30 -5.29
C VAL A 337 -10.91 -23.98 -3.97
#